data_772d69a5bd78aa78f6ec6793eda69ea1
#
_entry.id   772d69a5bd78aa78f6ec6793eda69ea1
#
_cell.length_a   1.000
_cell.length_b   1.000
_cell.length_c   1.000
_cell.angle_alpha   90.00
_cell.angle_beta   90.00
_cell.angle_gamma   90.00
#
_symmetry.space_group_name_H-M   'P 1'
#
loop_
_entity.id
_entity.type
_entity.pdbx_description
1 polymer ?
#
loop_
_entity_poly.entity_id
_entity_poly.type
_entity_poly.pdbx_seq_one_letter_code
_entity_poly.pdbx_strand_id
1 'polypeptide(L)'
;MDRIEIEIKLNRDRAWLLERLGEMPTDELMMPRTFSEHDPESRWSFADHFVHTTLIERNWNAMFRRHLTGEQGLEPRLRGDGSPQSMDTIMASIHAWTEEWKAEHSGKPFIELVRIGQAVRAETLELLAELSDEDLTSKIPGAPWADGTVGGIMAANADHGRMHYGWAEEDPVSTADSP
;
A
#
# COMPACT_ATOMS: atom_id res chain seq x y z
N MET A 1 5.69 -2.28 -19.29
CA MET A 1 6.89 -2.27 -18.41
C MET A 1 7.29 -3.72 -18.25
N ASP A 2 8.56 -4.03 -18.49
CA ASP A 2 9.07 -5.39 -18.30
C ASP A 2 9.40 -5.67 -16.82
N ARG A 3 9.74 -6.93 -16.52
CA ARG A 3 10.04 -7.38 -15.15
C ARG A 3 11.20 -6.60 -14.52
N ILE A 4 12.24 -6.36 -15.29
CA ILE A 4 13.45 -5.67 -14.80
C ILE A 4 13.14 -4.21 -14.48
N GLU A 5 12.38 -3.55 -15.33
CA GLU A 5 11.93 -2.17 -15.08
C GLU A 5 11.05 -2.06 -13.83
N ILE A 6 10.14 -3.03 -13.61
CA ILE A 6 9.30 -3.09 -12.40
C ILE A 6 10.18 -3.29 -11.16
N GLU A 7 11.11 -4.24 -11.18
CA GLU A 7 12.02 -4.53 -10.08
C GLU A 7 12.87 -3.31 -9.70
N ILE A 8 13.48 -2.67 -10.70
CA ILE A 8 14.27 -1.44 -10.50
C ILE A 8 13.43 -0.36 -9.84
N LYS A 9 12.21 -0.15 -10.34
CA LYS A 9 11.30 0.86 -9.82
C LYS A 9 10.90 0.57 -8.35
N LEU A 10 10.52 -0.67 -8.05
CA LEU A 10 10.17 -1.13 -6.71
C LEU A 10 11.31 -0.90 -5.71
N ASN A 11 12.53 -1.29 -6.09
CA ASN A 11 13.70 -1.15 -5.23
C ASN A 11 14.11 0.31 -5.03
N ARG A 12 14.14 1.10 -6.12
CA ARG A 12 14.50 2.52 -6.07
C ARG A 12 13.56 3.33 -5.17
N ASP A 13 12.25 3.15 -5.34
CA ASP A 13 11.27 3.97 -4.65
C ASP A 13 11.13 3.55 -3.17
N ARG A 14 11.34 2.27 -2.85
CA ARG A 14 11.45 1.81 -1.46
C ARG A 14 12.71 2.35 -0.78
N ALA A 15 13.86 2.29 -1.46
CA ALA A 15 15.11 2.82 -0.91
C ALA A 15 14.99 4.31 -0.61
N TRP A 16 14.43 5.09 -1.54
CA TRP A 16 14.17 6.51 -1.35
C TRP A 16 13.28 6.78 -0.11
N LEU A 17 12.18 6.02 0.03
CA LEU A 17 11.26 6.18 1.15
C LEU A 17 11.94 5.89 2.49
N LEU A 18 12.68 4.77 2.57
CA LEU A 18 13.38 4.39 3.80
C LEU A 18 14.50 5.36 4.17
N GLU A 19 15.21 5.93 3.19
CA GLU A 19 16.20 6.99 3.41
C GLU A 19 15.54 8.21 4.05
N ARG A 20 14.45 8.73 3.48
CA ARG A 20 13.71 9.89 4.00
C ARG A 20 13.18 9.67 5.40
N LEU A 21 12.54 8.53 5.63
CA LEU A 21 11.99 8.21 6.96
C LEU A 21 13.10 7.93 7.98
N GLY A 22 14.24 7.38 7.54
CA GLY A 22 15.38 7.09 8.41
C GLY A 22 16.17 8.32 8.86
N GLU A 23 16.12 9.41 8.10
CA GLU A 23 16.74 10.71 8.45
C GLU A 23 15.88 11.52 9.43
N MET A 24 14.61 11.16 9.59
CA MET A 24 13.64 11.89 10.40
C MET A 24 13.81 11.58 11.88
N PRO A 25 13.75 12.58 12.79
CA PRO A 25 13.68 12.34 14.22
C PRO A 25 12.48 11.46 14.59
N THR A 26 12.66 10.57 15.57
CA THR A 26 11.62 9.60 15.95
C THR A 26 10.31 10.26 16.39
N ASP A 27 10.37 11.36 17.09
CA ASP A 27 9.21 12.16 17.53
C ASP A 27 8.46 12.76 16.34
N GLU A 28 9.17 13.26 15.34
CA GLU A 28 8.57 13.74 14.11
C GLU A 28 7.95 12.62 13.28
N LEU A 29 8.65 11.49 13.15
CA LEU A 29 8.21 10.31 12.42
C LEU A 29 6.88 9.74 12.96
N MET A 30 6.70 9.77 14.28
CA MET A 30 5.55 9.23 14.99
C MET A 30 4.48 10.28 15.29
N MET A 31 4.71 11.56 14.97
CA MET A 31 3.76 12.63 15.23
C MET A 31 2.57 12.57 14.26
N PRO A 32 1.33 12.55 14.77
CA PRO A 32 0.14 12.60 13.91
C PRO A 32 0.12 13.91 13.08
N ARG A 33 -0.06 13.78 11.76
CA ARG A 33 0.02 14.91 10.82
C ARG A 33 -1.23 15.04 9.95
N THR A 34 -1.68 13.96 9.34
CA THR A 34 -2.77 13.97 8.36
C THR A 34 -4.02 13.38 8.95
N PHE A 35 -5.17 13.84 8.49
CA PHE A 35 -6.43 13.17 8.78
C PHE A 35 -6.61 11.96 7.87
N SER A 36 -7.21 10.90 8.42
CA SER A 36 -7.77 9.86 7.57
C SER A 36 -8.93 10.46 6.75
N GLU A 37 -8.96 10.18 5.46
CA GLU A 37 -10.07 10.64 4.61
C GLU A 37 -11.43 10.05 5.03
N HIS A 38 -11.42 8.99 5.82
CA HIS A 38 -12.61 8.20 6.15
C HIS A 38 -12.94 8.17 7.63
N ASP A 39 -12.00 8.59 8.48
CA ASP A 39 -12.21 8.74 9.91
C ASP A 39 -11.58 10.06 10.36
N PRO A 40 -12.40 11.11 10.53
CA PRO A 40 -11.90 12.44 10.93
C PRO A 40 -11.29 12.44 12.34
N GLU A 41 -11.54 11.41 13.15
CA GLU A 41 -10.93 11.24 14.46
C GLU A 41 -9.56 10.54 14.37
N SER A 42 -9.30 9.82 13.27
CA SER A 42 -8.02 9.15 13.05
C SER A 42 -6.99 10.09 12.44
N ARG A 43 -5.83 10.17 13.09
CA ARG A 43 -4.68 10.93 12.62
C ARG A 43 -3.56 9.97 12.25
N TRP A 44 -2.87 10.29 11.17
CA TRP A 44 -1.79 9.47 10.63
C TRP A 44 -0.45 10.20 10.72
N SER A 45 0.54 9.50 11.26
CA SER A 45 1.95 9.89 11.23
C SER A 45 2.62 9.37 9.94
N PHE A 46 3.87 9.77 9.68
CA PHE A 46 4.68 9.15 8.62
C PHE A 46 4.81 7.62 8.80
N ALA A 47 4.94 7.17 10.05
CA ALA A 47 5.00 5.75 10.35
C ALA A 47 3.68 5.04 9.99
N ASP A 48 2.52 5.65 10.23
CA ASP A 48 1.21 5.10 9.85
C ASP A 48 1.05 5.02 8.33
N HIS A 49 1.51 6.04 7.59
CA HIS A 49 1.55 5.99 6.12
C HIS A 49 2.43 4.86 5.60
N PHE A 50 3.60 4.63 6.23
CA PHE A 50 4.46 3.49 5.89
C PHE A 50 3.78 2.15 6.18
N VAL A 51 3.11 2.02 7.32
CA VAL A 51 2.34 0.82 7.70
C VAL A 51 1.22 0.56 6.70
N HIS A 52 0.48 1.61 6.29
CA HIS A 52 -0.57 1.49 5.28
C HIS A 52 -0.03 1.00 3.93
N THR A 53 1.03 1.62 3.41
CA THR A 53 1.59 1.21 2.10
C THR A 53 2.12 -0.23 2.13
N THR A 54 2.61 -0.69 3.28
CA THR A 54 3.01 -2.08 3.51
C THR A 54 1.81 -3.03 3.46
N LEU A 55 0.67 -2.67 4.10
CA LEU A 55 -0.57 -3.44 4.05
C LEU A 55 -1.08 -3.59 2.62
N ILE A 56 -1.13 -2.49 1.88
CA ILE A 56 -1.62 -2.49 0.50
C ILE A 56 -0.75 -3.40 -0.39
N GLU A 57 0.58 -3.31 -0.26
CA GLU A 57 1.50 -4.19 -0.98
C GLU A 57 1.25 -5.68 -0.66
N ARG A 58 1.11 -6.03 0.62
CA ARG A 58 0.77 -7.39 1.06
C ARG A 58 -0.55 -7.88 0.46
N ASN A 59 -1.58 -7.04 0.49
CA ASN A 59 -2.89 -7.40 -0.03
C ASN A 59 -2.87 -7.56 -1.56
N TRP A 60 -2.09 -6.75 -2.26
CA TRP A 60 -1.89 -6.91 -3.70
C TRP A 60 -1.13 -8.20 -4.03
N ASN A 61 -0.10 -8.57 -3.28
CA ASN A 61 0.57 -9.85 -3.47
C ASN A 61 -0.42 -11.04 -3.34
N ALA A 62 -1.28 -11.01 -2.32
CA ALA A 62 -2.32 -12.02 -2.15
C ALA A 62 -3.33 -12.02 -3.33
N MET A 63 -3.70 -10.85 -3.83
CA MET A 63 -4.57 -10.70 -5.01
C MET A 63 -3.91 -11.27 -6.27
N PHE A 64 -2.64 -10.97 -6.52
CA PHE A 64 -1.91 -11.50 -7.68
C PHE A 64 -1.82 -13.03 -7.63
N ARG A 65 -1.44 -13.60 -6.48
CA ARG A 65 -1.37 -15.07 -6.31
C ARG A 65 -2.71 -15.75 -6.62
N ARG A 66 -3.82 -15.23 -6.10
CA ARG A 66 -5.15 -15.76 -6.39
C ARG A 66 -5.52 -15.66 -7.88
N HIS A 67 -5.26 -14.50 -8.49
CA HIS A 67 -5.52 -14.31 -9.91
C HIS A 67 -4.75 -15.32 -10.78
N LEU A 68 -3.48 -15.52 -10.49
CA LEU A 68 -2.60 -16.42 -11.24
C LEU A 68 -2.93 -17.90 -11.04
N THR A 69 -3.51 -18.28 -9.90
CA THR A 69 -4.00 -19.65 -9.65
C THR A 69 -5.40 -19.91 -10.24
N GLY A 70 -6.01 -18.90 -10.88
CA GLY A 70 -7.35 -19.02 -11.46
C GLY A 70 -8.47 -18.97 -10.44
N GLU A 71 -8.18 -18.64 -9.19
CA GLU A 71 -9.20 -18.34 -8.20
C GLU A 71 -9.98 -17.11 -8.65
N GLN A 72 -11.28 -17.31 -8.86
CA GLN A 72 -12.15 -16.20 -9.23
C GLN A 72 -12.32 -15.26 -8.05
N GLY A 73 -12.18 -14.01 -8.35
CA GLY A 73 -12.66 -13.00 -7.46
C GLY A 73 -11.56 -12.30 -6.72
N LEU A 74 -11.54 -11.05 -7.00
CA LEU A 74 -11.10 -10.04 -6.07
C LEU A 74 -12.15 -10.01 -4.97
N GLU A 75 -12.20 -11.07 -4.13
CA GLU A 75 -12.90 -10.93 -2.87
C GLU A 75 -12.30 -9.71 -2.15
N PRO A 76 -13.02 -8.72 -1.83
CA PRO A 76 -14.46 -8.52 -1.73
C PRO A 76 -15.11 -7.71 -2.88
N ARG A 77 -14.59 -7.76 -4.10
CA ARG A 77 -15.00 -6.83 -5.20
C ARG A 77 -16.15 -7.31 -6.05
N LEU A 78 -16.48 -8.58 -5.95
CA LEU A 78 -17.67 -9.12 -6.56
C LEU A 78 -18.72 -9.35 -5.49
N ARG A 79 -19.99 -9.06 -5.81
CA ARG A 79 -21.14 -9.46 -5.00
C ARG A 79 -21.36 -10.97 -5.15
N GLY A 80 -22.17 -11.55 -4.26
CA GLY A 80 -22.50 -12.97 -4.31
C GLY A 80 -23.17 -13.43 -5.60
N ASP A 81 -23.71 -12.51 -6.40
CA ASP A 81 -24.26 -12.74 -7.74
C ASP A 81 -23.23 -12.59 -8.87
N GLY A 82 -21.95 -12.35 -8.53
CA GLY A 82 -20.86 -12.14 -9.48
C GLY A 82 -20.80 -10.73 -10.08
N SER A 83 -21.69 -9.82 -9.70
CA SER A 83 -21.65 -8.42 -10.17
C SER A 83 -20.55 -7.63 -9.44
N PRO A 84 -19.94 -6.60 -10.09
CA PRO A 84 -18.98 -5.74 -9.45
C PRO A 84 -19.57 -5.01 -8.24
N GLN A 85 -18.81 -4.91 -7.15
CA GLN A 85 -19.13 -4.00 -6.05
C GLN A 85 -18.92 -2.54 -6.50
N SER A 86 -19.62 -1.62 -5.85
CA SER A 86 -19.36 -0.20 -6.09
C SER A 86 -17.97 0.20 -5.58
N MET A 87 -17.38 1.22 -6.20
CA MET A 87 -16.09 1.75 -5.75
C MET A 87 -16.16 2.18 -4.28
N ASP A 88 -17.25 2.83 -3.86
CA ASP A 88 -17.43 3.27 -2.46
C ASP A 88 -17.40 2.09 -1.48
N THR A 89 -18.01 0.95 -1.83
CA THR A 89 -17.96 -0.27 -1.00
C THR A 89 -16.55 -0.84 -0.92
N ILE A 90 -15.83 -0.84 -2.05
CA ILE A 90 -14.44 -1.30 -2.10
C ILE A 90 -13.55 -0.41 -1.22
N MET A 91 -13.69 0.90 -1.39
CA MET A 91 -12.91 1.87 -0.61
C MET A 91 -13.21 1.77 0.87
N ALA A 92 -14.48 1.70 1.26
CA ALA A 92 -14.86 1.52 2.68
C ALA A 92 -14.21 0.28 3.31
N SER A 93 -14.12 -0.84 2.58
CA SER A 93 -13.44 -2.05 3.06
C SER A 93 -11.94 -1.85 3.21
N ILE A 94 -11.29 -1.19 2.23
CA ILE A 94 -9.85 -0.88 2.29
C ILE A 94 -9.55 0.00 3.51
N HIS A 95 -10.40 0.98 3.78
CA HIS A 95 -10.21 1.88 4.93
C HIS A 95 -10.37 1.15 6.26
N ALA A 96 -11.40 0.32 6.42
CA ALA A 96 -11.58 -0.48 7.62
C ALA A 96 -10.34 -1.36 7.90
N TRP A 97 -9.84 -2.07 6.89
CA TRP A 97 -8.62 -2.87 7.04
C TRP A 97 -7.39 -2.03 7.35
N THR A 98 -7.30 -0.84 6.79
CA THR A 98 -6.18 0.06 7.05
C THR A 98 -6.16 0.53 8.50
N GLU A 99 -7.30 0.92 9.05
CA GLU A 99 -7.39 1.35 10.44
C GLU A 99 -7.14 0.19 11.41
N GLU A 100 -7.65 -1.01 11.13
CA GLU A 100 -7.35 -2.22 11.91
C GLU A 100 -5.84 -2.53 11.91
N TRP A 101 -5.23 -2.51 10.72
CA TRP A 101 -3.80 -2.76 10.56
C TRP A 101 -2.94 -1.71 11.25
N LYS A 102 -3.31 -0.45 11.15
CA LYS A 102 -2.68 0.66 11.86
C LYS A 102 -2.76 0.45 13.37
N ALA A 103 -3.95 0.10 13.90
CA ALA A 103 -4.14 -0.17 15.31
C ALA A 103 -3.29 -1.35 15.81
N GLU A 104 -3.18 -2.43 15.03
CA GLU A 104 -2.35 -3.60 15.33
C GLU A 104 -0.86 -3.25 15.43
N HIS A 105 -0.43 -2.23 14.69
CA HIS A 105 0.96 -1.82 14.60
C HIS A 105 1.28 -0.57 15.43
N SER A 106 0.28 0.00 16.07
CA SER A 106 0.43 1.18 16.93
C SER A 106 1.41 0.91 18.07
N GLY A 107 2.30 1.89 18.31
CA GLY A 107 3.30 1.82 19.39
C GLY A 107 4.50 0.90 19.11
N LYS A 108 4.57 0.21 17.97
CA LYS A 108 5.77 -0.54 17.59
C LYS A 108 6.89 0.43 17.23
N PRO A 109 8.15 0.14 17.63
CA PRO A 109 9.30 0.91 17.17
C PRO A 109 9.39 0.91 15.64
N PHE A 110 9.75 2.04 15.03
CA PHE A 110 9.80 2.16 13.58
C PHE A 110 10.68 1.09 12.91
N ILE A 111 11.77 0.68 13.55
CA ILE A 111 12.63 -0.40 13.04
C ILE A 111 11.88 -1.74 12.87
N GLU A 112 10.89 -2.02 13.70
CA GLU A 112 10.05 -3.22 13.56
C GLU A 112 9.10 -3.06 12.38
N LEU A 113 8.52 -1.87 12.18
CA LEU A 113 7.68 -1.57 11.01
C LEU A 113 8.49 -1.71 9.72
N VAL A 114 9.73 -1.24 9.71
CA VAL A 114 10.65 -1.41 8.56
C VAL A 114 10.91 -2.90 8.28
N ARG A 115 11.11 -3.73 9.30
CA ARG A 115 11.31 -5.18 9.12
C ARG A 115 10.09 -5.85 8.49
N ILE A 116 8.88 -5.47 8.93
CA ILE A 116 7.63 -5.97 8.34
C ILE A 116 7.55 -5.53 6.87
N GLY A 117 7.80 -4.26 6.57
CA GLY A 117 7.80 -3.75 5.21
C GLY A 117 8.85 -4.39 4.29
N GLN A 118 10.02 -4.72 4.83
CA GLN A 118 11.06 -5.44 4.10
C GLN A 118 10.66 -6.89 3.79
N ALA A 119 10.01 -7.58 4.73
CA ALA A 119 9.50 -8.93 4.50
C ALA A 119 8.44 -8.94 3.39
N VAL A 120 7.47 -8.03 3.44
CA VAL A 120 6.44 -7.89 2.40
C VAL A 120 7.07 -7.57 1.03
N ARG A 121 8.08 -6.67 0.98
CA ARG A 121 8.79 -6.35 -0.26
C ARG A 121 9.56 -7.57 -0.80
N ALA A 122 10.18 -8.38 0.05
CA ALA A 122 10.84 -9.60 -0.38
C ALA A 122 9.84 -10.56 -1.05
N GLU A 123 8.65 -10.74 -0.46
CA GLU A 123 7.57 -11.53 -1.07
C GLU A 123 7.13 -10.98 -2.43
N THR A 124 7.07 -9.64 -2.59
CA THR A 124 6.74 -9.00 -3.87
C THR A 124 7.78 -9.31 -4.94
N LEU A 125 9.06 -9.23 -4.57
CA LEU A 125 10.17 -9.49 -5.50
C LEU A 125 10.28 -10.99 -5.86
N GLU A 126 10.04 -11.88 -4.90
CA GLU A 126 9.95 -13.33 -5.15
C GLU A 126 8.81 -13.63 -6.13
N LEU A 127 7.63 -13.09 -5.88
CA LEU A 127 6.50 -13.23 -6.79
C LEU A 127 6.82 -12.69 -8.18
N LEU A 128 7.38 -11.48 -8.28
CA LEU A 128 7.77 -10.88 -9.56
C LEU A 128 8.77 -11.75 -10.34
N ALA A 129 9.71 -12.40 -9.64
CA ALA A 129 10.70 -13.28 -10.27
C ALA A 129 10.07 -14.55 -10.88
N GLU A 130 8.95 -15.01 -10.34
CA GLU A 130 8.21 -16.18 -10.82
C GLU A 130 7.32 -15.89 -12.04
N LEU A 131 6.96 -14.61 -12.28
CA LEU A 131 6.00 -14.22 -13.32
C LEU A 131 6.63 -14.28 -14.73
N SER A 132 5.85 -14.78 -15.69
CA SER A 132 6.14 -14.64 -17.11
C SER A 132 5.70 -13.28 -17.65
N ASP A 133 6.10 -12.93 -18.86
CA ASP A 133 5.64 -11.70 -19.53
C ASP A 133 4.12 -11.74 -19.79
N GLU A 134 3.55 -12.93 -20.01
CA GLU A 134 2.11 -13.13 -20.16
C GLU A 134 1.39 -12.84 -18.85
N ASP A 135 1.91 -13.33 -17.71
CA ASP A 135 1.37 -13.04 -16.39
C ASP A 135 1.37 -11.54 -16.08
N LEU A 136 2.47 -10.84 -16.41
CA LEU A 136 2.59 -9.40 -16.19
C LEU A 136 1.56 -8.59 -16.98
N THR A 137 1.18 -9.07 -18.16
CA THR A 137 0.17 -8.40 -19.02
C THR A 137 -1.25 -8.87 -18.76
N SER A 138 -1.43 -9.91 -17.92
CA SER A 138 -2.74 -10.45 -17.52
C SER A 138 -3.53 -9.40 -16.76
N LYS A 139 -4.80 -9.20 -17.18
CA LYS A 139 -5.72 -8.26 -16.52
C LYS A 139 -6.45 -8.90 -15.36
N ILE A 140 -6.45 -8.23 -14.24
CA ILE A 140 -7.20 -8.63 -13.05
C ILE A 140 -8.62 -8.07 -13.17
N PRO A 141 -9.65 -8.93 -13.29
CA PRO A 141 -11.02 -8.48 -13.45
C PRO A 141 -11.48 -7.53 -12.33
N GLY A 142 -11.98 -6.36 -12.71
CA GLY A 142 -12.50 -5.36 -11.77
C GLY A 142 -11.43 -4.57 -11.00
N ALA A 143 -10.13 -4.76 -11.30
CA ALA A 143 -9.09 -3.96 -10.66
C ALA A 143 -9.13 -2.51 -11.17
N PRO A 144 -9.31 -1.50 -10.29
CA PRO A 144 -9.43 -0.12 -10.70
C PRO A 144 -8.08 0.61 -10.76
N TRP A 145 -6.99 -0.05 -10.39
CA TRP A 145 -5.67 0.58 -10.27
C TRP A 145 -4.86 0.45 -11.54
N ALA A 146 -4.08 1.48 -11.83
CA ALA A 146 -3.23 1.55 -13.01
C ALA A 146 -4.00 1.17 -14.29
N ASP A 147 -3.43 0.30 -15.10
CA ASP A 147 -4.07 -0.23 -16.31
C ASP A 147 -4.83 -1.55 -16.07
N GLY A 148 -4.92 -1.99 -14.83
CA GLY A 148 -5.58 -3.23 -14.41
C GLY A 148 -4.77 -4.50 -14.66
N THR A 149 -3.53 -4.40 -15.17
CA THR A 149 -2.65 -5.56 -15.34
C THR A 149 -1.86 -5.86 -14.08
N VAL A 150 -1.41 -7.10 -13.90
CA VAL A 150 -0.53 -7.48 -12.79
C VAL A 150 0.70 -6.59 -12.76
N GLY A 151 1.42 -6.45 -13.87
CA GLY A 151 2.63 -5.63 -13.95
C GLY A 151 2.37 -4.14 -13.74
N GLY A 152 1.27 -3.62 -14.28
CA GLY A 152 0.88 -2.22 -14.09
C GLY A 152 0.59 -1.88 -12.63
N ILE A 153 -0.12 -2.76 -11.92
CA ILE A 153 -0.43 -2.58 -10.49
C ILE A 153 0.85 -2.73 -9.65
N MET A 154 1.72 -3.70 -9.96
CA MET A 154 3.03 -3.81 -9.28
C MET A 154 3.87 -2.55 -9.45
N ALA A 155 3.91 -1.99 -10.66
CA ALA A 155 4.63 -0.75 -10.93
C ALA A 155 4.01 0.46 -10.19
N ALA A 156 2.69 0.54 -10.09
CA ALA A 156 2.00 1.59 -9.33
C ALA A 156 2.28 1.49 -7.83
N ASN A 157 2.47 0.27 -7.29
CA ASN A 157 2.85 0.07 -5.90
C ASN A 157 4.18 0.75 -5.53
N ALA A 158 5.11 0.85 -6.48
CA ALA A 158 6.37 1.54 -6.25
C ALA A 158 6.15 3.03 -5.91
N ASP A 159 5.25 3.72 -6.63
CA ASP A 159 4.96 5.13 -6.41
C ASP A 159 4.09 5.39 -5.16
N HIS A 160 3.38 4.39 -4.68
CA HIS A 160 2.42 4.50 -3.59
C HIS A 160 3.05 5.07 -2.30
N GLY A 161 4.24 4.59 -1.96
CA GLY A 161 4.98 5.11 -0.80
C GLY A 161 5.38 6.58 -0.94
N ARG A 162 5.78 7.01 -2.16
CA ARG A 162 6.11 8.42 -2.43
C ARG A 162 4.89 9.32 -2.33
N MET A 163 3.76 8.86 -2.83
CA MET A 163 2.49 9.59 -2.77
C MET A 163 2.07 9.82 -1.31
N HIS A 164 2.09 8.78 -0.50
CA HIS A 164 1.75 8.87 0.93
C HIS A 164 2.74 9.72 1.72
N TYR A 165 4.02 9.68 1.39
CA TYR A 165 5.02 10.55 1.99
C TYR A 165 4.73 12.02 1.66
N GLY A 166 4.43 12.34 0.38
CA GLY A 166 4.07 13.69 -0.05
C GLY A 166 2.84 14.23 0.69
N TRP A 167 1.79 13.44 0.84
CA TRP A 167 0.61 13.85 1.62
C TRP A 167 0.95 14.18 3.08
N ALA A 168 1.81 13.38 3.71
CA ALA A 168 2.24 13.65 5.07
C ALA A 168 3.12 14.91 5.20
N GLU A 169 3.81 15.33 4.13
CA GLU A 169 4.54 16.58 4.09
C GLU A 169 3.64 17.81 3.86
N GLU A 170 2.64 17.67 2.97
CA GLU A 170 1.82 18.80 2.50
C GLU A 170 0.72 19.22 3.48
N ASP A 171 0.26 18.30 4.32
CA ASP A 171 -0.84 18.53 5.28
C ASP A 171 -0.36 18.35 6.74
N PRO A 172 0.57 19.21 7.22
CA PRO A 172 0.86 19.22 8.64
C PRO A 172 -0.38 19.75 9.35
N VAL A 173 -0.92 18.96 10.28
CA VAL A 173 -1.94 19.47 11.20
C VAL A 173 -1.46 20.79 11.77
N SER A 174 -2.12 21.88 11.41
CA SER A 174 -1.80 23.19 11.95
C SER A 174 -1.80 23.11 13.47
N THR A 175 -0.68 23.39 14.10
CA THR A 175 -0.55 23.51 15.55
C THR A 175 -1.37 24.67 16.13
N ALA A 176 -2.18 25.34 15.31
CA ALA A 176 -3.00 26.48 15.68
C ALA A 176 -4.27 26.10 16.46
N ASP A 177 -4.63 24.82 16.54
CA ASP A 177 -5.82 24.34 17.27
C ASP A 177 -5.48 23.59 18.57
N SER A 178 -4.35 23.88 19.21
CA SER A 178 -4.14 23.48 20.60
C SER A 178 -4.74 24.53 21.51
N PRO A 179 -5.73 24.18 22.36
CA PRO A 179 -6.37 25.10 23.30
C PRO A 179 -5.42 25.63 24.37
#